data_5583bfa1b65e006203a7c8c2b0e4ee8d
#
_entry.id   5583bfa1b65e006203a7c8c2b0e4ee8d
#
_cell.length_a   1.000
_cell.length_b   1.000
_cell.length_c   1.000
_cell.angle_alpha   90.00
_cell.angle_beta   90.00
_cell.angle_gamma   90.00
#
_symmetry.space_group_name_H-M   'P 1'
#
loop_
_entity.id
_entity.type
_entity.pdbx_description
1 polymer ?
#
loop_
_entity_poly.entity_id
_entity_poly.type
_entity_poly.pdbx_seq_one_letter_code
_entity_poly.pdbx_strand_id
1 'polypeptide(L)'
;MSKDIVLWIHVAAGVLAWVLGAISTWMSVNRRRARDGLTAFHWSVFAVAITATVLVAFQPEDLWWLWLLAGFSYGLALLGHFAPRERSPGWLRLGIHGQGGACIALVTATFVVSVDGLAQIAAWAVPTLVGVPLLELWYRRENAVRQLQGAAA
;
A
#
# COMPACT_ATOMS: atom_id res chain seq x y z
N MET A 1 10.28 24.67 9.17
CA MET A 1 9.27 23.70 9.64
C MET A 1 9.99 22.80 10.62
N SER A 2 9.48 22.62 11.85
CA SER A 2 10.13 21.74 12.84
C SER A 2 9.96 20.27 12.46
N LYS A 3 10.91 19.42 12.87
CA LYS A 3 10.86 17.96 12.67
C LYS A 3 9.53 17.37 13.21
N ASP A 4 9.09 17.85 14.36
CA ASP A 4 7.86 17.36 15.02
C ASP A 4 6.59 17.62 14.17
N ILE A 5 6.50 18.78 13.53
CA ILE A 5 5.38 19.07 12.62
C ILE A 5 5.36 18.09 11.44
N VAL A 6 6.54 17.83 10.83
CA VAL A 6 6.64 16.86 9.73
C VAL A 6 6.26 15.47 10.20
N LEU A 7 6.71 15.06 11.39
CA LEU A 7 6.37 13.76 11.99
C LEU A 7 4.86 13.61 12.17
N TRP A 8 4.19 14.61 12.74
CA TRP A 8 2.74 14.55 12.92
C TRP A 8 1.97 14.50 11.61
N ILE A 9 2.41 15.25 10.59
CA ILE A 9 1.82 15.19 9.25
C ILE A 9 2.03 13.79 8.65
N HIS A 10 3.23 13.21 8.81
CA HIS A 10 3.55 11.87 8.35
C HIS A 10 2.66 10.80 8.99
N VAL A 11 2.50 10.85 10.32
CA VAL A 11 1.64 9.92 11.06
C VAL A 11 0.18 10.07 10.61
N ALA A 12 -0.33 11.30 10.49
CA ALA A 12 -1.70 11.54 10.03
C ALA A 12 -1.93 11.02 8.60
N ALA A 13 -0.98 11.28 7.69
CA ALA A 13 -1.03 10.77 6.32
C ALA A 13 -0.98 9.23 6.29
N GLY A 14 -0.17 8.60 7.16
CA GLY A 14 -0.08 7.14 7.30
C GLY A 14 -1.39 6.52 7.76
N VAL A 15 -2.01 7.06 8.80
CA VAL A 15 -3.32 6.61 9.29
C VAL A 15 -4.39 6.77 8.20
N LEU A 16 -4.39 7.90 7.50
CA LEU A 16 -5.32 8.14 6.40
C LEU A 16 -5.09 7.13 5.25
N ALA A 17 -3.84 6.85 4.90
CA ALA A 17 -3.50 5.86 3.89
C ALA A 17 -3.99 4.45 4.28
N TRP A 18 -3.91 4.06 5.55
CA TRP A 18 -4.43 2.79 6.02
C TRP A 18 -5.96 2.69 5.87
N VAL A 19 -6.67 3.71 6.33
CA VAL A 19 -8.14 3.76 6.25
C VAL A 19 -8.58 3.73 4.79
N LEU A 20 -7.99 4.57 3.94
CA LEU A 20 -8.30 4.63 2.51
C LEU A 20 -7.89 3.36 1.78
N GLY A 21 -6.77 2.73 2.17
CA GLY A 21 -6.34 1.44 1.64
C GLY A 21 -7.34 0.33 1.93
N ALA A 22 -7.80 0.23 3.17
CA ALA A 22 -8.82 -0.75 3.57
C ALA A 22 -10.16 -0.50 2.84
N ILE A 23 -10.62 0.75 2.80
CA ILE A 23 -11.86 1.14 2.12
C ILE A 23 -11.77 0.87 0.62
N SER A 24 -10.69 1.29 -0.06
CA SER A 24 -10.52 1.13 -1.50
C SER A 24 -10.39 -0.34 -1.89
N THR A 25 -9.75 -1.15 -1.04
CA THR A 25 -9.67 -2.59 -1.18
C THR A 25 -11.05 -3.23 -1.11
N TRP A 26 -11.86 -2.84 -0.12
CA TRP A 26 -13.24 -3.33 0.03
C TRP A 26 -14.16 -2.83 -1.10
N MET A 27 -14.02 -1.58 -1.54
CA MET A 27 -14.81 -0.97 -2.62
C MET A 27 -14.39 -1.45 -4.02
N SER A 28 -13.19 -1.96 -4.22
CA SER A 28 -12.75 -2.51 -5.52
C SER A 28 -13.58 -3.71 -5.95
N VAL A 29 -14.24 -4.36 -4.99
CA VAL A 29 -15.27 -5.39 -5.22
C VAL A 29 -16.56 -4.77 -5.79
N ASN A 30 -16.84 -3.49 -5.53
CA ASN A 30 -18.08 -2.80 -5.92
C ASN A 30 -17.79 -1.76 -7.02
N ARG A 31 -17.84 -2.18 -8.27
CA ARG A 31 -17.33 -1.57 -9.51
C ARG A 31 -17.56 -0.05 -9.76
N ARG A 32 -18.53 0.61 -9.13
CA ARG A 32 -18.92 2.00 -9.47
C ARG A 32 -18.19 3.11 -8.72
N ARG A 33 -17.65 2.84 -7.52
CA ARG A 33 -16.97 3.85 -6.68
C ARG A 33 -15.47 3.61 -6.46
N ALA A 34 -14.91 2.56 -7.04
CA ALA A 34 -13.51 2.19 -6.83
C ALA A 34 -12.50 3.27 -7.28
N ARG A 35 -12.85 4.09 -8.28
CA ARG A 35 -11.91 5.06 -8.86
C ARG A 35 -11.51 6.16 -7.88
N ASP A 36 -12.48 6.72 -7.18
CA ASP A 36 -12.23 7.84 -6.25
C ASP A 36 -11.46 7.37 -5.03
N GLY A 37 -11.79 6.18 -4.50
CA GLY A 37 -11.06 5.57 -3.40
C GLY A 37 -9.61 5.23 -3.76
N LEU A 38 -9.36 4.71 -4.96
CA LEU A 38 -8.00 4.44 -5.46
C LEU A 38 -7.19 5.72 -5.63
N THR A 39 -7.80 6.79 -6.12
CA THR A 39 -7.15 8.08 -6.27
C THR A 39 -6.82 8.69 -4.92
N ALA A 40 -7.74 8.66 -3.96
CA ALA A 40 -7.52 9.15 -2.61
C ALA A 40 -6.42 8.35 -1.89
N PHE A 41 -6.42 7.02 -2.01
CA PHE A 41 -5.36 6.16 -1.49
C PHE A 41 -4.01 6.50 -2.10
N HIS A 42 -3.92 6.63 -3.42
CA HIS A 42 -2.70 7.00 -4.13
C HIS A 42 -2.10 8.31 -3.59
N TRP A 43 -2.92 9.37 -3.45
CA TRP A 43 -2.46 10.65 -2.94
C TRP A 43 -2.04 10.59 -1.46
N SER A 44 -2.71 9.78 -0.64
CA SER A 44 -2.28 9.60 0.75
C SER A 44 -0.95 8.88 0.86
N VAL A 45 -0.70 7.83 0.06
CA VAL A 45 0.61 7.15 0.00
C VAL A 45 1.70 8.10 -0.53
N PHE A 46 1.38 8.94 -1.50
CA PHE A 46 2.30 9.98 -1.98
C PHE A 46 2.67 10.96 -0.86
N ALA A 47 1.70 11.44 -0.08
CA ALA A 47 1.96 12.31 1.06
C ALA A 47 2.85 11.63 2.12
N VAL A 48 2.63 10.34 2.40
CA VAL A 48 3.50 9.54 3.28
C VAL A 48 4.91 9.48 2.73
N ALA A 49 5.08 9.21 1.43
CA ALA A 49 6.40 9.11 0.81
C ALA A 49 7.17 10.45 0.83
N ILE A 50 6.49 11.56 0.54
CA ILE A 50 7.09 12.91 0.62
C ILE A 50 7.51 13.25 2.05
N THR A 51 6.62 13.04 3.01
CA THR A 51 6.93 13.34 4.43
C THR A 51 8.01 12.44 4.99
N ALA A 52 8.07 11.15 4.60
CA ALA A 52 9.18 10.25 4.92
C ALA A 52 10.50 10.78 4.35
N THR A 53 10.52 11.24 3.09
CA THR A 53 11.70 11.83 2.46
C THR A 53 12.20 13.07 3.23
N VAL A 54 11.29 13.92 3.66
CA VAL A 54 11.64 15.10 4.47
C VAL A 54 12.18 14.68 5.85
N LEU A 55 11.61 13.66 6.49
CA LEU A 55 12.10 13.13 7.77
C LEU A 55 13.53 12.56 7.66
N VAL A 56 13.82 11.83 6.57
CA VAL A 56 15.18 11.33 6.29
C VAL A 56 16.17 12.48 6.15
N ALA A 57 15.76 13.60 5.52
CA ALA A 57 16.65 14.78 5.40
C ALA A 57 17.05 15.40 6.75
N PHE A 58 16.27 15.19 7.81
CA PHE A 58 16.61 15.60 9.17
C PHE A 58 17.58 14.63 9.89
N GLN A 59 17.57 13.35 9.53
CA GLN A 59 18.37 12.28 10.15
C GLN A 59 18.79 11.23 9.09
N PRO A 60 19.65 11.59 8.14
CA PRO A 60 19.98 10.73 7.02
C PRO A 60 20.75 9.47 7.43
N GLU A 61 21.57 9.53 8.47
CA GLU A 61 22.38 8.41 8.94
C GLU A 61 21.53 7.27 9.51
N ASP A 62 20.46 7.62 10.24
CA ASP A 62 19.60 6.65 10.92
C ASP A 62 18.42 6.18 10.06
N LEU A 63 17.92 7.03 9.15
CA LEU A 63 16.65 6.84 8.48
C LEU A 63 16.76 6.60 6.96
N TRP A 64 17.96 6.45 6.40
CA TRP A 64 18.17 6.30 4.94
C TRP A 64 17.34 5.17 4.32
N TRP A 65 17.11 4.08 5.06
CA TRP A 65 16.32 2.92 4.62
C TRP A 65 14.84 3.27 4.40
N LEU A 66 14.32 4.33 5.04
CA LEU A 66 12.96 4.81 4.81
C LEU A 66 12.77 5.31 3.36
N TRP A 67 13.79 5.79 2.70
CA TRP A 67 13.71 6.17 1.29
C TRP A 67 13.38 4.97 0.40
N LEU A 68 14.05 3.83 0.65
CA LEU A 68 13.80 2.61 -0.10
C LEU A 68 12.36 2.14 0.13
N LEU A 69 11.93 2.15 1.37
CA LEU A 69 10.59 1.71 1.75
C LEU A 69 9.51 2.65 1.22
N ALA A 70 9.72 3.97 1.30
CA ALA A 70 8.81 4.98 0.75
C ALA A 70 8.71 4.86 -0.78
N GLY A 71 9.84 4.74 -1.48
CA GLY A 71 9.88 4.55 -2.92
C GLY A 71 9.19 3.26 -3.37
N PHE A 72 9.44 2.16 -2.67
CA PHE A 72 8.81 0.87 -2.93
C PHE A 72 7.29 0.91 -2.69
N SER A 73 6.86 1.47 -1.56
CA SER A 73 5.43 1.60 -1.22
C SER A 73 4.69 2.46 -2.25
N TYR A 74 5.31 3.59 -2.64
CA TYR A 74 4.73 4.47 -3.63
C TYR A 74 4.72 3.85 -5.03
N GLY A 75 5.78 3.13 -5.42
CA GLY A 75 5.82 2.37 -6.67
C GLY A 75 4.71 1.35 -6.78
N LEU A 76 4.44 0.60 -5.70
CA LEU A 76 3.32 -0.34 -5.62
C LEU A 76 1.96 0.38 -5.71
N ALA A 77 1.80 1.52 -5.04
CA ALA A 77 0.57 2.32 -5.14
C ALA A 77 0.33 2.85 -6.56
N LEU A 78 1.40 3.27 -7.26
CA LEU A 78 1.35 3.64 -8.68
C LEU A 78 0.92 2.46 -9.57
N LEU A 79 1.51 1.28 -9.38
CA LEU A 79 1.13 0.08 -10.12
C LEU A 79 -0.35 -0.25 -9.91
N GLY A 80 -0.85 -0.15 -8.69
CA GLY A 80 -2.27 -0.35 -8.39
C GLY A 80 -3.18 0.71 -9.01
N HIS A 81 -2.72 1.97 -9.06
CA HIS A 81 -3.48 3.08 -9.60
C HIS A 81 -3.56 3.05 -11.13
N PHE A 82 -2.44 2.75 -11.81
CA PHE A 82 -2.35 2.73 -13.27
C PHE A 82 -2.62 1.37 -13.89
N ALA A 83 -2.89 0.34 -13.09
CA ALA A 83 -3.26 -0.97 -13.63
C ALA A 83 -4.36 -0.81 -14.68
N PRO A 84 -4.13 -1.21 -15.95
CA PRO A 84 -5.08 -0.98 -17.02
C PRO A 84 -6.38 -1.72 -16.69
N ARG A 85 -7.47 -0.96 -16.54
CA ARG A 85 -8.76 -1.45 -16.16
C ARG A 85 -9.40 -2.19 -17.34
N GLU A 86 -9.70 -3.48 -17.14
CA GLU A 86 -10.59 -4.30 -17.98
C GLU A 86 -10.09 -4.70 -19.38
N ARG A 87 -8.93 -4.27 -19.86
CA ARG A 87 -8.46 -4.55 -21.23
C ARG A 87 -7.26 -5.50 -21.35
N SER A 88 -6.61 -5.84 -20.26
CA SER A 88 -5.42 -6.71 -20.26
C SER A 88 -5.61 -7.91 -19.33
N PRO A 89 -5.22 -9.14 -19.72
CA PRO A 89 -5.37 -10.34 -18.87
C PRO A 89 -4.70 -10.24 -17.50
N GLY A 90 -3.69 -9.38 -17.33
CA GLY A 90 -2.95 -9.19 -16.08
C GLY A 90 -3.44 -8.04 -15.18
N TRP A 91 -4.40 -7.22 -15.63
CA TRP A 91 -4.77 -5.99 -14.90
C TRP A 91 -5.29 -6.24 -13.48
N LEU A 92 -6.08 -7.30 -13.29
CA LEU A 92 -6.63 -7.66 -11.98
C LEU A 92 -5.52 -8.02 -11.00
N ARG A 93 -4.55 -8.81 -11.44
CA ARG A 93 -3.40 -9.19 -10.63
C ARG A 93 -2.56 -7.97 -10.27
N LEU A 94 -2.25 -7.13 -11.26
CA LEU A 94 -1.44 -5.94 -11.09
C LEU A 94 -2.13 -4.94 -10.14
N GLY A 95 -3.46 -4.76 -10.25
CA GLY A 95 -4.25 -3.89 -9.38
C GLY A 95 -4.27 -4.38 -7.93
N ILE A 96 -4.59 -5.67 -7.70
CA ILE A 96 -4.66 -6.25 -6.36
C ILE A 96 -3.28 -6.26 -5.69
N HIS A 97 -2.23 -6.72 -6.40
CA HIS A 97 -0.89 -6.80 -5.82
C HIS A 97 -0.24 -5.41 -5.66
N GLY A 98 -0.49 -4.48 -6.56
CA GLY A 98 -0.01 -3.11 -6.43
C GLY A 98 -0.63 -2.41 -5.21
N GLN A 99 -1.95 -2.35 -5.13
CA GLN A 99 -2.63 -1.68 -4.03
C GLN A 99 -2.43 -2.41 -2.68
N GLY A 100 -2.63 -3.72 -2.65
CA GLY A 100 -2.45 -4.52 -1.44
C GLY A 100 -0.98 -4.56 -1.00
N GLY A 101 -0.04 -4.63 -1.95
CA GLY A 101 1.39 -4.54 -1.66
C GLY A 101 1.78 -3.20 -1.04
N ALA A 102 1.21 -2.08 -1.51
CA ALA A 102 1.42 -0.77 -0.88
C ALA A 102 0.88 -0.75 0.56
N CYS A 103 -0.29 -1.34 0.82
CA CYS A 103 -0.82 -1.48 2.18
C CYS A 103 0.11 -2.32 3.07
N ILE A 104 0.61 -3.47 2.59
CA ILE A 104 1.57 -4.31 3.33
C ILE A 104 2.83 -3.52 3.65
N ALA A 105 3.38 -2.77 2.68
CA ALA A 105 4.58 -1.97 2.87
C ALA A 105 4.38 -0.86 3.91
N LEU A 106 3.22 -0.19 3.94
CA LEU A 106 2.86 0.80 4.96
C LEU A 106 2.74 0.17 6.36
N VAL A 107 2.12 -1.03 6.46
CA VAL A 107 2.04 -1.79 7.71
C VAL A 107 3.44 -2.15 8.19
N THR A 108 4.28 -2.70 7.30
CA THR A 108 5.67 -3.03 7.60
C THR A 108 6.43 -1.80 8.11
N ALA A 109 6.33 -0.66 7.42
CA ALA A 109 6.99 0.58 7.83
C ALA A 109 6.59 0.99 9.26
N THR A 110 5.30 0.94 9.57
CA THR A 110 4.80 1.30 10.90
C THR A 110 5.33 0.37 11.98
N PHE A 111 5.31 -0.94 11.75
CA PHE A 111 5.83 -1.90 12.73
C PHE A 111 7.34 -1.75 12.93
N VAL A 112 8.11 -1.59 11.85
CA VAL A 112 9.56 -1.46 11.92
C VAL A 112 10.02 -0.24 12.72
N VAL A 113 9.29 0.89 12.63
CA VAL A 113 9.62 2.10 13.40
C VAL A 113 9.07 2.08 14.84
N SER A 114 8.19 1.12 15.16
CA SER A 114 7.53 1.02 16.47
C SER A 114 8.19 0.02 17.41
N VAL A 115 9.13 -0.80 16.94
CA VAL A 115 9.77 -1.85 17.72
C VAL A 115 11.27 -1.87 17.49
N ASP A 116 12.02 -2.31 18.50
CA ASP A 116 13.48 -2.40 18.49
C ASP A 116 13.97 -3.83 18.63
N GLY A 117 15.26 -4.04 18.36
CA GLY A 117 15.96 -5.30 18.59
C GLY A 117 15.44 -6.46 17.73
N LEU A 118 15.34 -7.66 18.29
CA LEU A 118 14.89 -8.86 17.56
C LEU A 118 13.46 -8.75 17.04
N ALA A 119 12.59 -8.00 17.71
CA ALA A 119 11.22 -7.75 17.25
C ALA A 119 11.19 -6.99 15.93
N GLN A 120 12.19 -6.18 15.63
CA GLN A 120 12.29 -5.45 14.37
C GLN A 120 12.47 -6.39 13.17
N ILE A 121 13.21 -7.50 13.35
CA ILE A 121 13.35 -8.53 12.28
C ILE A 121 11.98 -9.14 11.97
N ALA A 122 11.19 -9.46 13.00
CA ALA A 122 9.83 -9.96 12.82
C ALA A 122 8.92 -8.90 12.16
N ALA A 123 9.08 -7.63 12.53
CA ALA A 123 8.33 -6.52 11.93
C ALA A 123 8.58 -6.35 10.42
N TRP A 124 9.77 -6.65 9.94
CA TRP A 124 10.09 -6.70 8.52
C TRP A 124 9.43 -7.88 7.80
N ALA A 125 9.45 -9.06 8.42
CA ALA A 125 9.06 -10.30 7.76
C ALA A 125 7.57 -10.60 7.85
N VAL A 126 6.95 -10.45 9.03
CA VAL A 126 5.59 -10.93 9.30
C VAL A 126 4.53 -10.30 8.40
N PRO A 127 4.48 -8.97 8.19
CA PRO A 127 3.45 -8.40 7.32
C PRO A 127 3.55 -8.90 5.87
N THR A 128 4.75 -9.13 5.38
CA THR A 128 4.99 -9.65 4.03
C THR A 128 4.63 -11.12 3.94
N LEU A 129 5.08 -11.95 4.88
CA LEU A 129 4.81 -13.40 4.91
C LEU A 129 3.31 -13.72 5.06
N VAL A 130 2.56 -12.88 5.76
CA VAL A 130 1.11 -13.02 5.91
C VAL A 130 0.37 -12.34 4.78
N GLY A 131 0.75 -11.11 4.45
CA GLY A 131 0.02 -10.27 3.51
C GLY A 131 0.08 -10.78 2.06
N VAL A 132 1.25 -11.22 1.58
CA VAL A 132 1.39 -11.69 0.20
C VAL A 132 0.55 -12.95 -0.08
N PRO A 133 0.54 -14.00 0.75
CA PRO A 133 -0.38 -15.12 0.58
C PRO A 133 -1.86 -14.71 0.60
N LEU A 134 -2.25 -13.78 1.47
CA LEU A 134 -3.63 -13.28 1.52
C LEU A 134 -4.02 -12.55 0.23
N LEU A 135 -3.12 -11.75 -0.34
CA LEU A 135 -3.36 -11.10 -1.64
C LEU A 135 -3.51 -12.11 -2.78
N GLU A 136 -2.68 -13.15 -2.78
CA GLU A 136 -2.76 -14.21 -3.79
C GLU A 136 -4.07 -15.01 -3.67
N LEU A 137 -4.51 -15.34 -2.44
CA LEU A 137 -5.79 -16.01 -2.20
C LEU A 137 -6.95 -15.13 -2.66
N TRP A 138 -6.90 -13.84 -2.37
CA TRP A 138 -7.92 -12.91 -2.82
C TRP A 138 -7.95 -12.78 -4.34
N TYR A 139 -6.80 -12.65 -4.98
CA TYR A 139 -6.70 -12.62 -6.45
C TYR A 139 -7.33 -13.86 -7.09
N ARG A 140 -6.99 -15.06 -6.57
CA ARG A 140 -7.54 -16.34 -7.08
C ARG A 140 -9.05 -16.38 -6.96
N ARG A 141 -9.60 -15.95 -5.82
CA ARG A 141 -11.05 -15.89 -5.60
C ARG A 141 -11.73 -14.94 -6.60
N GLU A 142 -11.24 -13.73 -6.74
CA GLU A 142 -11.79 -12.74 -7.67
C GLU A 142 -11.72 -13.20 -9.12
N ASN A 143 -10.60 -13.82 -9.51
CA ASN A 143 -10.41 -14.34 -10.85
C ASN A 143 -11.40 -15.48 -11.15
N ALA A 144 -11.61 -16.40 -10.22
CA ALA A 144 -12.58 -17.48 -10.34
C ALA A 144 -14.02 -16.97 -10.50
N VAL A 145 -14.45 -16.00 -9.68
CA VAL A 145 -15.78 -15.39 -9.79
C VAL A 145 -15.99 -14.74 -11.16
N ARG A 146 -14.98 -14.06 -11.70
CA ARG A 146 -15.07 -13.42 -13.03
C ARG A 146 -15.16 -14.43 -14.17
N GLN A 147 -14.41 -15.53 -14.06
CA GLN A 147 -14.48 -16.61 -15.07
C GLN A 147 -15.89 -17.23 -15.12
N LEU A 148 -16.52 -17.45 -13.96
CA LEU A 148 -17.89 -17.96 -13.90
C LEU A 148 -18.91 -16.98 -14.49
N GLN A 149 -18.75 -15.68 -14.24
CA GLN A 149 -19.61 -14.64 -14.81
C GLN A 149 -19.45 -14.51 -16.34
N GLY A 150 -18.22 -14.65 -16.85
CA GLY A 150 -17.95 -14.62 -18.29
C GLY A 150 -18.43 -15.85 -19.04
N ALA A 151 -18.55 -17.00 -18.36
CA ALA A 151 -19.10 -18.22 -18.97
C ALA A 151 -20.63 -18.25 -19.00
N ALA A 152 -21.30 -17.39 -18.21
CA ALA A 152 -22.74 -17.28 -18.14
C ALA A 152 -23.35 -16.17 -19.03
N ALA A 153 -22.51 -15.38 -19.69
CA ALA A 153 -22.89 -14.30 -20.60
C ALA A 153 -22.74 -14.68 -22.08
#